data_c8483e4e42f84c050bc9614fb88b85e2
#
_entry.id   c8483e4e42f84c050bc9614fb88b85e2
#
_cell.length_a   1.000
_cell.length_b   1.000
_cell.length_c   1.000
_cell.angle_alpha   90.00
_cell.angle_beta   90.00
_cell.angle_gamma   90.00
#
_symmetry.space_group_name_H-M   'P 1'
#
loop_
_entity.id
_entity.type
_entity.pdbx_description
1 polymer ?
#
loop_
_entity_poly.entity_id
_entity_poly.type
_entity_poly.pdbx_seq_one_letter_code
_entity_poly.pdbx_strand_id
1 'polypeptide(L)'
;MTRYVIGPDVAIRLAHDEAVIRGEHRLLAPALLRSQMLSLLYQAVRRGEMTRKDAERQLNYVRGLRIRLLGDRVLQNVAWKAAALLGWPDTFDAEYVALTQLHADALVTLDRHLAEAVKDLVTVAPIEALY
;
A
#
# COMPACT_ATOMS: atom_id res chain seq x y z
N MET A 1 2.07 5.40 -19.02
CA MET A 1 1.30 5.22 -17.80
C MET A 1 1.95 4.15 -16.95
N THR A 2 2.25 4.47 -15.71
CA THR A 2 2.84 3.51 -14.78
C THR A 2 1.83 3.14 -13.70
N ARG A 3 1.74 1.86 -13.38
CA ARG A 3 0.87 1.34 -12.33
C ARG A 3 1.71 0.99 -11.11
N TYR A 4 1.38 1.60 -9.99
CA TYR A 4 2.06 1.38 -8.72
C TYR A 4 1.11 0.80 -7.70
N VAL A 5 1.57 -0.25 -7.01
CA VAL A 5 0.89 -0.70 -5.78
C VAL A 5 1.52 0.04 -4.61
N ILE A 6 0.69 0.65 -3.78
CA ILE A 6 1.16 1.37 -2.59
C ILE A 6 0.63 0.70 -1.34
N GLY A 7 1.48 0.62 -0.32
CA GLY A 7 1.11 0.11 1.00
C GLY A 7 0.48 1.19 1.88
N PRO A 8 -0.02 0.79 3.05
CA PRO A 8 -0.61 1.76 3.99
C PRO A 8 0.40 2.78 4.51
N ASP A 9 1.65 2.39 4.68
CA ASP A 9 2.72 3.31 5.08
C ASP A 9 2.91 4.43 4.06
N VAL A 10 2.90 4.10 2.77
CA VAL A 10 3.02 5.09 1.70
C VAL A 10 1.78 5.96 1.66
N ALA A 11 0.58 5.39 1.75
CA ALA A 11 -0.66 6.17 1.72
C ALA A 11 -0.71 7.18 2.86
N ILE A 12 -0.29 6.80 4.06
CA ILE A 12 -0.23 7.69 5.22
C ILE A 12 0.80 8.81 5.00
N ARG A 13 1.97 8.48 4.47
CA ARG A 13 3.01 9.48 4.17
C ARG A 13 2.51 10.48 3.13
N LEU A 14 1.87 10.02 2.06
CA LEU A 14 1.32 10.91 1.05
C LEU A 14 0.26 11.84 1.65
N ALA A 15 -0.59 11.32 2.52
CA ALA A 15 -1.62 12.12 3.19
C ALA A 15 -1.02 13.15 4.14
N HIS A 16 0.00 12.75 4.90
CA HIS A 16 0.70 13.65 5.82
C HIS A 16 1.34 14.83 5.06
N ASP A 17 1.96 14.55 3.92
CA ASP A 17 2.66 15.55 3.12
C ASP A 17 1.73 16.28 2.15
N GLU A 18 0.46 15.87 2.06
CA GLU A 18 -0.50 16.40 1.08
C GLU A 18 0.09 16.38 -0.34
N ALA A 19 0.78 15.27 -0.65
CA ALA A 19 1.54 15.14 -1.88
C ALA A 19 0.65 15.17 -3.12
N VAL A 20 1.22 15.69 -4.22
CA VAL A 20 0.57 15.67 -5.53
C VAL A 20 1.17 14.53 -6.34
N ILE A 21 0.32 13.62 -6.80
CA ILE A 21 0.71 12.47 -7.62
C ILE A 21 0.61 12.87 -9.09
N ARG A 22 1.60 12.46 -9.88
CA ARG A 22 1.59 12.74 -11.32
C ARG A 22 0.37 12.08 -11.97
N GLY A 23 -0.30 12.85 -12.84
CA GLY A 23 -1.57 12.43 -13.44
C GLY A 23 -1.50 11.18 -14.33
N GLU A 24 -0.32 10.86 -14.88
CA GLU A 24 -0.13 9.66 -15.70
C GLU A 24 0.04 8.39 -14.88
N HIS A 25 0.24 8.49 -13.56
CA HIS A 25 0.38 7.33 -12.70
C HIS A 25 -0.99 6.79 -12.28
N ARG A 26 -1.04 5.47 -12.11
CA ARG A 26 -2.22 4.79 -11.56
C ARG A 26 -1.82 4.10 -10.26
N LEU A 27 -2.62 4.31 -9.22
CA LEU A 27 -2.38 3.70 -7.91
C LEU A 27 -3.34 2.54 -7.70
N LEU A 28 -2.79 1.42 -7.23
CA LEU A 28 -3.54 0.22 -6.92
C LEU A 28 -3.20 -0.23 -5.49
N ALA A 29 -4.13 -0.91 -4.86
CA ALA A 29 -3.88 -1.57 -3.58
C ALA A 29 -4.86 -2.72 -3.38
N PRO A 30 -4.51 -3.71 -2.54
CA PRO A 30 -5.49 -4.69 -2.12
C PRO A 30 -6.65 -4.02 -1.36
N ALA A 31 -7.83 -4.61 -1.40
CA ALA A 31 -8.98 -4.12 -0.63
C ALA A 31 -8.66 -3.98 0.86
N LEU A 32 -7.73 -4.79 1.36
CA LEU A 32 -7.19 -4.74 2.72
C LEU A 32 -6.69 -3.35 3.12
N LEU A 33 -6.17 -2.55 2.19
CA LEU A 33 -5.65 -1.21 2.48
C LEU A 33 -6.65 -0.36 3.27
N ARG A 34 -7.92 -0.45 2.91
CA ARG A 34 -8.97 0.35 3.55
C ARG A 34 -9.03 0.12 5.06
N SER A 35 -9.07 -1.15 5.46
CA SER A 35 -9.11 -1.53 6.88
C SER A 35 -7.79 -1.23 7.59
N GLN A 36 -6.68 -1.44 6.93
CA GLN A 36 -5.37 -1.15 7.50
C GLN A 36 -5.19 0.34 7.78
N MET A 37 -5.56 1.20 6.83
CA MET A 37 -5.51 2.65 7.01
C MET A 37 -6.34 3.10 8.19
N LEU A 38 -7.60 2.63 8.25
CA LEU A 38 -8.50 2.99 9.35
C LEU A 38 -7.89 2.60 10.69
N SER A 39 -7.39 1.37 10.81
CA SER A 39 -6.82 0.87 12.06
C SER A 39 -5.56 1.62 12.47
N LEU A 40 -4.65 1.89 11.54
CA LEU A 40 -3.40 2.60 11.84
C LEU A 40 -3.67 4.02 12.32
N LEU A 41 -4.59 4.73 11.67
CA LEU A 41 -4.96 6.09 12.09
C LEU A 41 -5.67 6.10 13.43
N TYR A 42 -6.56 5.14 13.66
CA TYR A 42 -7.22 4.97 14.95
C TYR A 42 -6.19 4.76 16.07
N GLN A 43 -5.22 3.87 15.85
CA GLN A 43 -4.17 3.59 16.83
C GLN A 43 -3.32 4.83 17.10
N ALA A 44 -2.97 5.61 16.06
CA ALA A 44 -2.19 6.83 16.22
C ALA A 44 -2.93 7.87 17.07
N VAL A 45 -4.23 8.02 16.87
CA VAL A 45 -5.05 8.91 17.69
C VAL A 45 -5.08 8.42 19.16
N ARG A 46 -5.24 7.12 19.36
CA ARG A 46 -5.25 6.51 20.69
C ARG A 46 -3.94 6.74 21.45
N ARG A 47 -2.81 6.73 20.73
CA ARG A 47 -1.50 6.97 21.33
C ARG A 47 -1.16 8.45 21.51
N GLY A 48 -2.06 9.33 21.13
CA GLY A 48 -1.84 10.77 21.21
C GLY A 48 -0.88 11.33 20.17
N GLU A 49 -0.60 10.56 19.10
CA GLU A 49 0.32 10.99 18.04
C GLU A 49 -0.33 11.95 17.04
N MET A 50 -1.64 11.97 16.98
CA MET A 50 -2.41 12.88 16.15
C MET A 50 -3.81 13.06 16.72
N THR A 51 -4.51 14.12 16.26
CA THR A 51 -5.89 14.34 16.63
C THR A 51 -6.82 13.56 15.70
N ARG A 52 -8.06 13.31 16.15
CA ARG A 52 -9.08 12.70 15.30
C ARG A 52 -9.31 13.52 14.03
N LYS A 53 -9.29 14.85 14.15
CA LYS A 53 -9.47 15.73 13.01
C LYS A 53 -8.39 15.53 11.97
N ASP A 54 -7.13 15.36 12.40
CA ASP A 54 -6.02 15.06 11.50
C ASP A 54 -6.22 13.71 10.81
N ALA A 55 -6.67 12.69 11.56
CA ALA A 55 -6.93 11.38 10.99
C ALA A 55 -8.04 11.43 9.93
N GLU A 56 -9.11 12.16 10.18
CA GLU A 56 -10.20 12.35 9.22
C GLU A 56 -9.73 13.05 7.94
N ARG A 57 -8.87 14.07 8.09
CA ARG A 57 -8.28 14.77 6.94
C ARG A 57 -7.43 13.82 6.10
N GLN A 58 -6.64 12.97 6.74
CA GLN A 58 -5.82 12.00 6.03
C GLN A 58 -6.65 10.94 5.31
N LEU A 59 -7.72 10.45 5.93
CA LEU A 59 -8.65 9.53 5.28
C LEU A 59 -9.29 10.16 4.04
N ASN A 60 -9.69 11.42 4.15
CA ASN A 60 -10.30 12.15 3.03
C ASN A 60 -9.28 12.35 1.89
N TYR A 61 -8.04 12.66 2.22
CA TYR A 61 -6.98 12.77 1.22
C TYR A 61 -6.82 11.46 0.44
N VAL A 62 -6.74 10.35 1.15
CA VAL A 62 -6.55 9.03 0.52
C VAL A 62 -7.74 8.67 -0.38
N ARG A 63 -8.96 8.98 0.04
CA ARG A 63 -10.15 8.78 -0.82
C ARG A 63 -10.04 9.57 -2.12
N GLY A 64 -9.46 10.76 -2.08
CA GLY A 64 -9.26 11.61 -3.25
C GLY A 64 -8.18 11.10 -4.20
N LEU A 65 -7.29 10.20 -3.76
CA LEU A 65 -6.25 9.63 -4.61
C LEU A 65 -6.78 8.66 -5.68
N ARG A 66 -8.04 8.25 -5.56
CA ARG A 66 -8.66 7.31 -6.51
C ARG A 66 -7.87 6.01 -6.66
N ILE A 67 -7.40 5.46 -5.54
CA ILE A 67 -6.70 4.19 -5.53
C ILE A 67 -7.67 3.09 -5.96
N ARG A 68 -7.28 2.31 -6.96
CA ARG A 68 -8.08 1.16 -7.37
C ARG A 68 -7.82 0.00 -6.40
N LEU A 69 -8.87 -0.42 -5.71
CA LEU A 69 -8.80 -1.51 -4.76
C LEU A 69 -9.23 -2.81 -5.43
N LEU A 70 -8.40 -3.84 -5.28
CA LEU A 70 -8.63 -5.13 -5.91
C LEU A 70 -8.50 -6.25 -4.88
N GLY A 71 -9.30 -7.31 -5.08
CA GLY A 71 -9.24 -8.48 -4.22
C GLY A 71 -10.17 -9.55 -4.74
N ASP A 72 -9.62 -10.59 -5.39
CA ASP A 72 -10.37 -11.69 -5.95
C ASP A 72 -9.69 -13.02 -5.59
N ARG A 73 -10.23 -14.10 -6.12
CA ARG A 73 -9.70 -15.45 -5.85
C ARG A 73 -8.29 -15.62 -6.41
N VAL A 74 -8.00 -15.06 -7.58
CA VAL A 74 -6.67 -15.16 -8.18
C VAL A 74 -5.64 -14.45 -7.30
N LEU A 75 -5.96 -13.24 -6.83
CA LEU A 75 -5.09 -12.52 -5.90
C LEU A 75 -4.83 -13.34 -4.65
N GLN A 76 -5.87 -13.93 -4.07
CA GLN A 76 -5.73 -14.74 -2.85
C GLN A 76 -4.78 -15.93 -3.08
N ASN A 77 -4.90 -16.62 -4.20
CA ASN A 77 -4.05 -17.76 -4.52
C ASN A 77 -2.59 -17.34 -4.69
N VAL A 78 -2.33 -16.25 -5.39
CA VAL A 78 -0.98 -15.74 -5.61
C VAL A 78 -0.37 -15.26 -4.30
N ALA A 79 -1.16 -14.57 -3.47
CA ALA A 79 -0.73 -14.12 -2.14
C ALA A 79 -0.35 -15.29 -1.23
N TRP A 80 -1.16 -16.35 -1.23
CA TRP A 80 -0.86 -17.55 -0.46
C TRP A 80 0.49 -18.14 -0.85
N LYS A 81 0.73 -18.29 -2.16
CA LYS A 81 1.99 -18.84 -2.68
C LYS A 81 3.18 -17.96 -2.32
N ALA A 82 3.03 -16.65 -2.43
CA ALA A 82 4.11 -15.71 -2.08
C ALA A 82 4.45 -15.79 -0.59
N ALA A 83 3.44 -15.81 0.27
CA ALA A 83 3.65 -15.93 1.71
C ALA A 83 4.34 -17.24 2.07
N ALA A 84 3.90 -18.35 1.46
CA ALA A 84 4.51 -19.66 1.70
C ALA A 84 5.96 -19.70 1.25
N LEU A 85 6.25 -19.15 0.07
CA LEU A 85 7.61 -19.09 -0.48
C LEU A 85 8.55 -18.30 0.43
N LEU A 86 8.07 -17.19 1.00
CA LEU A 86 8.88 -16.30 1.83
C LEU A 86 8.86 -16.70 3.31
N GLY A 87 8.09 -17.72 3.68
CA GLY A 87 7.99 -18.17 5.07
C GLY A 87 7.28 -17.17 5.99
N TRP A 88 6.38 -16.37 5.46
CA TRP A 88 5.68 -15.36 6.23
C TRP A 88 4.55 -15.98 7.07
N PRO A 89 4.29 -15.43 8.28
CA PRO A 89 3.28 -15.98 9.19
C PRO A 89 1.85 -15.65 8.79
N ASP A 90 1.65 -14.66 7.90
CA ASP A 90 0.33 -14.28 7.40
C ASP A 90 0.45 -13.80 5.95
N THR A 91 -0.67 -13.41 5.36
CA THR A 91 -0.75 -13.05 3.94
C THR A 91 -0.93 -11.55 3.69
N PHE A 92 -0.85 -10.70 4.69
CA PHE A 92 -1.17 -9.27 4.51
C PHE A 92 -0.19 -8.60 3.54
N ASP A 93 1.10 -8.66 3.80
CA ASP A 93 2.09 -8.11 2.88
C ASP A 93 2.10 -8.86 1.55
N ALA A 94 1.80 -10.14 1.58
CA ALA A 94 1.75 -10.97 0.39
C ALA A 94 0.66 -10.52 -0.59
N GLU A 95 -0.44 -9.95 -0.12
CA GLU A 95 -1.46 -9.39 -1.01
C GLU A 95 -0.92 -8.22 -1.83
N TYR A 96 -0.08 -7.37 -1.24
CA TYR A 96 0.56 -6.27 -1.96
C TYR A 96 1.52 -6.78 -3.02
N VAL A 97 2.31 -7.78 -2.68
CA VAL A 97 3.24 -8.41 -3.62
C VAL A 97 2.48 -9.09 -4.76
N ALA A 98 1.44 -9.86 -4.44
CA ALA A 98 0.63 -10.55 -5.43
C ALA A 98 -0.04 -9.58 -6.40
N LEU A 99 -0.59 -8.49 -5.88
CA LEU A 99 -1.22 -7.48 -6.72
C LEU A 99 -0.21 -6.85 -7.67
N THR A 100 1.00 -6.60 -7.18
CA THR A 100 2.06 -6.05 -8.03
C THR A 100 2.41 -7.02 -9.15
N GLN A 101 2.56 -8.31 -8.84
CA GLN A 101 2.86 -9.32 -9.85
C GLN A 101 1.77 -9.42 -10.91
N LEU A 102 0.51 -9.34 -10.51
CA LEU A 102 -0.62 -9.54 -11.39
C LEU A 102 -0.98 -8.32 -12.23
N HIS A 103 -0.87 -7.11 -11.67
CA HIS A 103 -1.51 -5.94 -12.26
C HIS A 103 -0.68 -4.66 -12.30
N ALA A 104 0.53 -4.65 -11.76
CA ALA A 104 1.28 -3.41 -11.63
C ALA A 104 2.72 -3.53 -12.11
N ASP A 105 3.34 -2.38 -12.28
CA ASP A 105 4.73 -2.28 -12.72
C ASP A 105 5.70 -2.33 -11.54
N ALA A 106 5.30 -1.77 -10.40
CA ALA A 106 6.17 -1.71 -9.23
C ALA A 106 5.37 -1.59 -7.94
N LEU A 107 6.00 -2.05 -6.87
CA LEU A 107 5.53 -1.86 -5.49
C LEU A 107 6.28 -0.68 -4.88
N VAL A 108 5.55 0.24 -4.25
CA VAL A 108 6.14 1.33 -3.50
C VAL A 108 5.90 1.06 -2.01
N THR A 109 6.98 0.97 -1.25
CA THR A 109 6.93 0.76 0.20
C THR A 109 8.04 1.57 0.87
N LEU A 110 7.80 1.96 2.13
CA LEU A 110 8.81 2.61 2.98
C LEU A 110 9.51 1.60 3.88
N ASP A 111 9.05 0.34 3.89
CA ASP A 111 9.61 -0.73 4.71
C ASP A 111 10.79 -1.38 3.98
N ARG A 112 12.00 -1.14 4.48
CA ARG A 112 13.22 -1.68 3.88
C ARG A 112 13.30 -3.19 3.97
N HIS A 113 12.78 -3.79 5.03
CA HIS A 113 12.76 -5.25 5.18
C HIS A 113 11.87 -5.88 4.13
N LEU A 114 10.69 -5.32 3.93
CA LEU A 114 9.77 -5.79 2.89
C LEU A 114 10.40 -5.63 1.50
N ALA A 115 10.95 -4.47 1.20
CA ALA A 115 11.58 -4.20 -0.10
C ALA A 115 12.68 -5.22 -0.41
N GLU A 116 13.55 -5.51 0.56
CA GLU A 116 14.63 -6.48 0.38
C GLU A 116 14.09 -7.89 0.21
N ALA A 117 13.07 -8.26 0.99
CA ALA A 117 12.49 -9.61 0.93
C ALA A 117 11.85 -9.93 -0.41
N VAL A 118 11.31 -8.92 -1.11
CA VAL A 118 10.50 -9.13 -2.33
C VAL A 118 11.17 -8.68 -3.61
N LYS A 119 12.40 -8.18 -3.56
CA LYS A 119 13.10 -7.60 -4.73
C LYS A 119 13.25 -8.56 -5.90
N ASP A 120 13.28 -9.86 -5.66
CA ASP A 120 13.38 -10.88 -6.70
C ASP A 120 12.02 -11.30 -7.25
N LEU A 121 10.93 -10.87 -6.61
CA LEU A 121 9.57 -11.21 -7.01
C LEU A 121 8.88 -10.06 -7.76
N VAL A 122 9.17 -8.83 -7.38
CA VAL A 122 8.57 -7.63 -7.97
C VAL A 122 9.62 -6.52 -8.06
N THR A 123 9.37 -5.56 -8.93
CA THR A 123 10.13 -4.32 -8.95
C THR A 123 9.67 -3.46 -7.77
N VAL A 124 10.63 -2.92 -7.01
CA VAL A 124 10.36 -2.00 -5.91
C VAL A 124 10.80 -0.61 -6.35
N ALA A 125 9.92 0.37 -6.21
CA ALA A 125 10.21 1.76 -6.55
C ALA A 125 10.16 2.64 -5.30
N PRO A 126 10.95 3.72 -5.25
CA PRO A 126 10.90 4.67 -4.14
C PRO A 126 9.63 5.53 -4.21
N ILE A 127 9.24 6.10 -3.07
CA ILE A 127 8.05 6.96 -3.02
C ILE A 127 8.18 8.17 -3.97
N GLU A 128 9.40 8.65 -4.18
CA GLU A 128 9.68 9.77 -5.09
C GLU A 128 9.26 9.49 -6.53
N ALA A 129 9.13 8.22 -6.90
CA ALA A 129 8.66 7.84 -8.24
C ALA A 129 7.22 8.29 -8.51
N LEU A 130 6.45 8.56 -7.46
CA LEU A 130 5.05 8.99 -7.57
C LEU A 130 4.92 10.49 -7.88
N TYR A 131 5.95 11.27 -7.65
CA TYR A 131 5.92 12.73 -7.74
C TYR A 131 6.24 13.27 -9.13
#